data_fb76c2b20544260cd7fb14f700b030d3
#
_entry.id   fb76c2b20544260cd7fb14f700b030d3
#
_cell.length_a   1.000
_cell.length_b   1.000
_cell.length_c   1.000
_cell.angle_alpha   90.00
_cell.angle_beta   90.00
_cell.angle_gamma   90.00
#
_symmetry.space_group_name_H-M   'P 1'
#
loop_
_entity.id
_entity.type
_entity.pdbx_description
1 polymer ?
#
loop_
_entity_poly.entity_id
_entity_poly.type
_entity_poly.pdbx_seq_one_letter_code
_entity_poly.pdbx_strand_id
1 'polypeptide(L)'
;MDEFSFIDTIKQSIHKQSTLLKGIGDDAAVFDSYEKEIVISKDMFVENVHFAKHTMKSYHIGYKALAANLSDMAAMGAKPAFYLVAISIPRDWEMTEVHSIFQGMRDLADLFNMDLIGGDTVSGKELVISITVIGYGEKDRIRYRSLAQKGDIVFVTGFLGDSQAGLYILNHPGNYKERSYFINKHQMPFPRVDFALGLESLLRVSLNDISDGIASEANEIAEASNVTLVLEEANIPVHPAFDQFNPKLQYNWKMFGGEDFELMGTVPKKDWDKLLLIAERNNVQVTPIGYVTSKQELGSVLIDNGSNKMERLDKKGYNHLSR
;
A
#
# COMPACT_ATOMS: atom_id res chain seq x y z
N MET A 1 16.15 -13.02 13.30
CA MET A 1 15.54 -13.25 11.98
C MET A 1 14.52 -12.15 11.84
N ASP A 2 14.64 -11.35 10.83
CA ASP A 2 13.64 -10.32 10.51
C ASP A 2 12.45 -10.95 9.76
N GLU A 3 11.39 -10.17 9.57
CA GLU A 3 10.14 -10.61 8.96
C GLU A 3 10.32 -11.14 7.54
N PHE A 4 11.04 -10.39 6.69
CA PHE A 4 11.27 -10.79 5.30
C PHE A 4 12.07 -12.09 5.19
N SER A 5 13.13 -12.23 5.99
CA SER A 5 13.88 -13.49 6.07
C SER A 5 13.02 -14.66 6.50
N PHE A 6 12.05 -14.46 7.39
CA PHE A 6 11.10 -15.50 7.78
C PHE A 6 10.17 -15.87 6.62
N ILE A 7 9.59 -14.87 5.93
CA ILE A 7 8.72 -15.08 4.77
C ILE A 7 9.44 -15.89 3.69
N ASP A 8 10.70 -15.57 3.40
CA ASP A 8 11.50 -16.31 2.41
C ASP A 8 11.71 -17.78 2.79
N THR A 9 11.79 -18.10 4.09
CA THR A 9 11.95 -19.51 4.53
C THR A 9 10.69 -20.36 4.33
N ILE A 10 9.51 -19.75 4.33
CA ILE A 10 8.22 -20.45 4.17
C ILE A 10 7.65 -20.36 2.75
N LYS A 11 8.25 -19.56 1.90
CA LYS A 11 7.84 -19.39 0.50
C LYS A 11 8.00 -20.71 -0.28
N GLN A 12 6.91 -21.15 -0.90
CA GLN A 12 6.92 -22.34 -1.72
C GLN A 12 7.49 -22.05 -3.12
N SER A 13 8.51 -22.80 -3.53
CA SER A 13 9.09 -22.72 -4.88
C SER A 13 8.31 -23.54 -5.92
N ILE A 14 7.52 -24.53 -5.48
CA ILE A 14 6.71 -25.39 -6.34
C ILE A 14 5.27 -25.36 -5.85
N HIS A 15 4.35 -24.95 -6.72
CA HIS A 15 2.93 -24.95 -6.45
C HIS A 15 2.27 -26.24 -6.90
N LYS A 16 1.39 -26.80 -6.05
CA LYS A 16 0.65 -28.06 -6.34
C LYS A 16 -0.54 -27.83 -7.27
N GLN A 17 -1.08 -26.62 -7.28
CA GLN A 17 -2.26 -26.26 -8.06
C GLN A 17 -1.84 -25.52 -9.33
N SER A 18 -2.17 -26.07 -10.49
CA SER A 18 -1.83 -25.48 -11.80
C SER A 18 -2.58 -24.17 -12.08
N THR A 19 -3.67 -23.91 -11.37
CA THR A 19 -4.44 -22.66 -11.46
C THR A 19 -3.80 -21.51 -10.69
N LEU A 20 -2.82 -21.77 -9.80
CA LEU A 20 -2.12 -20.72 -9.08
C LEU A 20 -1.08 -20.05 -9.99
N LEU A 21 -1.34 -18.81 -10.40
CA LEU A 21 -0.47 -18.02 -11.27
C LEU A 21 0.59 -17.26 -10.48
N LYS A 22 0.25 -16.76 -9.32
CA LYS A 22 1.16 -16.03 -8.41
C LYS A 22 0.85 -16.41 -6.97
N GLY A 23 1.87 -16.76 -6.21
CA GLY A 23 1.81 -16.96 -4.76
C GLY A 23 2.58 -15.87 -4.02
N ILE A 24 3.26 -16.24 -2.91
CA ILE A 24 4.07 -15.32 -2.10
C ILE A 24 5.12 -14.60 -2.94
N GLY A 25 5.20 -13.26 -2.82
CA GLY A 25 6.19 -12.41 -3.51
C GLY A 25 5.58 -11.35 -4.41
N ASP A 26 4.30 -11.02 -4.22
CA ASP A 26 3.58 -9.87 -4.74
C ASP A 26 2.51 -9.46 -3.71
N ASP A 27 1.77 -8.36 -3.94
CA ASP A 27 0.78 -7.82 -3.01
C ASP A 27 -0.40 -8.77 -2.74
N ALA A 28 -0.70 -9.67 -3.69
CA ALA A 28 -1.75 -10.67 -3.53
C ALA A 28 -1.46 -11.97 -4.30
N ALA A 29 -2.13 -13.06 -3.89
CA ALA A 29 -2.14 -14.29 -4.67
C ALA A 29 -3.08 -14.17 -5.88
N VAL A 30 -2.69 -14.79 -7.00
CA VAL A 30 -3.48 -14.79 -8.24
C VAL A 30 -3.65 -16.21 -8.73
N PHE A 31 -4.87 -16.59 -9.08
CA PHE A 31 -5.13 -17.84 -9.77
C PHE A 31 -6.14 -17.70 -10.90
N ASP A 32 -6.00 -18.55 -11.90
CA ASP A 32 -6.82 -18.54 -13.09
C ASP A 32 -8.25 -19.00 -12.79
N SER A 33 -9.22 -18.27 -13.35
CA SER A 33 -10.60 -18.71 -13.48
C SER A 33 -10.98 -18.72 -14.97
N TYR A 34 -12.11 -19.31 -15.33
CA TYR A 34 -12.48 -19.46 -16.74
C TYR A 34 -12.55 -18.13 -17.51
N GLU A 35 -12.98 -17.03 -16.86
CA GLU A 35 -13.17 -15.73 -17.53
C GLU A 35 -12.24 -14.63 -16.97
N LYS A 36 -12.04 -14.60 -15.66
CA LYS A 36 -11.22 -13.60 -14.95
C LYS A 36 -10.24 -14.25 -13.99
N GLU A 37 -9.16 -13.57 -13.69
CA GLU A 37 -8.24 -13.99 -12.65
C GLU A 37 -8.80 -13.59 -11.28
N ILE A 38 -8.71 -14.51 -10.31
CA ILE A 38 -9.11 -14.24 -8.94
C ILE A 38 -7.87 -13.73 -8.19
N VAL A 39 -8.04 -12.60 -7.53
CA VAL A 39 -7.01 -11.96 -6.71
C VAL A 39 -7.45 -12.01 -5.26
N ILE A 40 -6.55 -12.41 -4.36
CA ILE A 40 -6.83 -12.51 -2.93
C ILE A 40 -5.72 -11.79 -2.16
N SER A 41 -6.10 -10.83 -1.32
CA SER A 41 -5.21 -10.21 -0.34
C SER A 41 -5.62 -10.59 1.08
N LYS A 42 -4.69 -10.47 2.03
CA LYS A 42 -4.94 -10.74 3.43
C LYS A 42 -4.01 -9.96 4.34
N ASP A 43 -4.60 -9.17 5.24
CA ASP A 43 -3.90 -8.44 6.27
C ASP A 43 -4.41 -8.73 7.67
N MET A 44 -3.57 -8.40 8.64
CA MET A 44 -3.91 -8.40 10.05
C MET A 44 -3.73 -7.01 10.64
N PHE A 45 -4.68 -6.61 11.48
CA PHE A 45 -4.69 -5.34 12.19
C PHE A 45 -4.75 -5.60 13.69
N VAL A 46 -3.71 -5.24 14.43
CA VAL A 46 -3.51 -5.65 15.84
C VAL A 46 -3.43 -4.42 16.71
N GLU A 47 -4.17 -4.43 17.83
CA GLU A 47 -4.13 -3.41 18.87
C GLU A 47 -2.72 -3.25 19.43
N ASN A 48 -2.31 -2.00 19.68
CA ASN A 48 -0.97 -1.60 20.12
C ASN A 48 0.19 -1.88 19.13
N VAL A 49 -0.13 -2.38 17.92
CA VAL A 49 0.80 -2.51 16.80
C VAL A 49 0.41 -1.54 15.69
N HIS A 50 -0.78 -1.69 15.13
CA HIS A 50 -1.27 -0.89 14.00
C HIS A 50 -2.17 0.27 14.44
N PHE A 51 -2.76 0.20 15.63
CA PHE A 51 -3.61 1.24 16.19
C PHE A 51 -3.61 1.19 17.73
N ALA A 52 -3.99 2.29 18.33
CA ALA A 52 -4.26 2.36 19.76
C ALA A 52 -5.57 3.14 20.00
N LYS A 53 -6.30 2.84 21.08
CA LYS A 53 -7.58 3.50 21.41
C LYS A 53 -7.46 5.03 21.49
N HIS A 54 -6.29 5.58 21.83
CA HIS A 54 -6.07 7.03 21.90
C HIS A 54 -5.78 7.68 20.53
N THR A 55 -5.37 6.89 19.51
CA THR A 55 -5.09 7.40 18.16
C THR A 55 -6.23 7.13 17.19
N MET A 56 -7.07 6.12 17.44
CA MET A 56 -8.17 5.74 16.54
C MET A 56 -9.46 5.46 17.30
N LYS A 57 -10.57 5.99 16.82
CA LYS A 57 -11.90 5.55 17.21
C LYS A 57 -12.23 4.21 16.54
N SER A 58 -13.11 3.43 17.13
CA SER A 58 -13.52 2.10 16.64
C SER A 58 -13.94 2.11 15.16
N TYR A 59 -14.67 3.13 14.72
CA TYR A 59 -15.04 3.33 13.32
C TYR A 59 -13.81 3.39 12.38
N HIS A 60 -12.81 4.19 12.76
CA HIS A 60 -11.59 4.35 11.96
C HIS A 60 -10.76 3.08 11.91
N ILE A 61 -10.76 2.27 12.98
CA ILE A 61 -10.06 0.98 13.02
C ILE A 61 -10.61 0.06 11.93
N GLY A 62 -11.93 -0.08 11.85
CA GLY A 62 -12.57 -0.90 10.82
C GLY A 62 -12.33 -0.37 9.41
N TYR A 63 -12.51 0.94 9.21
CA TYR A 63 -12.27 1.59 7.94
C TYR A 63 -10.84 1.35 7.44
N LYS A 64 -9.83 1.64 8.28
CA LYS A 64 -8.42 1.51 7.91
C LYS A 64 -8.01 0.05 7.68
N ALA A 65 -8.50 -0.88 8.51
CA ALA A 65 -8.21 -2.31 8.34
C ALA A 65 -8.68 -2.86 6.98
N LEU A 66 -9.84 -2.40 6.49
CA LEU A 66 -10.30 -2.78 5.15
C LEU A 66 -9.54 -1.99 4.08
N ALA A 67 -9.21 -0.71 4.32
CA ALA A 67 -8.49 0.13 3.36
C ALA A 67 -7.10 -0.42 3.03
N ALA A 68 -6.38 -1.00 4.01
CA ALA A 68 -5.10 -1.67 3.79
C ALA A 68 -5.23 -2.79 2.75
N ASN A 69 -6.15 -3.72 2.96
CA ASN A 69 -6.40 -4.80 1.99
C ASN A 69 -6.86 -4.30 0.61
N LEU A 70 -7.63 -3.21 0.57
CA LEU A 70 -8.03 -2.60 -0.71
C LEU A 70 -6.88 -1.92 -1.42
N SER A 71 -5.85 -1.49 -0.68
CA SER A 71 -4.61 -0.96 -1.24
C SER A 71 -3.85 -2.04 -2.03
N ASP A 72 -3.74 -3.27 -1.47
CA ASP A 72 -3.19 -4.44 -2.18
C ASP A 72 -3.98 -4.74 -3.47
N MET A 73 -5.32 -4.71 -3.38
CA MET A 73 -6.17 -4.94 -4.55
C MET A 73 -5.93 -3.89 -5.63
N ALA A 74 -5.72 -2.63 -5.23
CA ALA A 74 -5.36 -1.55 -6.15
C ALA A 74 -3.97 -1.78 -6.77
N ALA A 75 -2.96 -2.18 -5.97
CA ALA A 75 -1.64 -2.51 -6.47
C ALA A 75 -1.67 -3.62 -7.54
N MET A 76 -2.58 -4.58 -7.39
CA MET A 76 -2.78 -5.66 -8.37
C MET A 76 -3.67 -5.27 -9.57
N GLY A 77 -4.26 -4.07 -9.58
CA GLY A 77 -5.22 -3.66 -10.62
C GLY A 77 -6.49 -4.50 -10.62
N ALA A 78 -6.88 -5.01 -9.46
CA ALA A 78 -8.02 -5.91 -9.30
C ALA A 78 -9.23 -5.17 -8.70
N LYS A 79 -10.43 -5.53 -9.19
CA LYS A 79 -11.70 -5.03 -8.67
C LYS A 79 -12.09 -5.86 -7.44
N PRO A 80 -12.12 -5.29 -6.24
CA PRO A 80 -12.58 -5.99 -5.05
C PRO A 80 -14.06 -6.33 -5.17
N ALA A 81 -14.49 -7.44 -4.55
CA ALA A 81 -15.87 -7.92 -4.64
C ALA A 81 -16.39 -8.46 -3.30
N PHE A 82 -15.57 -9.22 -2.58
CA PHE A 82 -15.96 -9.85 -1.33
C PHE A 82 -14.89 -9.68 -0.27
N TYR A 83 -15.32 -9.73 1.00
CA TYR A 83 -14.37 -9.81 2.10
C TYR A 83 -14.87 -10.72 3.23
N LEU A 84 -13.92 -11.29 3.97
CA LEU A 84 -14.14 -12.08 5.17
C LEU A 84 -13.39 -11.43 6.33
N VAL A 85 -13.96 -11.49 7.53
CA VAL A 85 -13.37 -10.90 8.73
C VAL A 85 -13.26 -11.94 9.83
N ALA A 86 -12.04 -12.28 10.23
CA ALA A 86 -11.81 -12.98 11.50
C ALA A 86 -11.42 -11.94 12.56
N ILE A 87 -12.09 -11.97 13.72
CA ILE A 87 -11.88 -11.00 14.79
C ILE A 87 -11.70 -11.68 16.15
N SER A 88 -10.66 -11.27 16.87
CA SER A 88 -10.43 -11.64 18.28
C SER A 88 -10.79 -10.43 19.14
N ILE A 89 -11.77 -10.60 20.05
CA ILE A 89 -12.34 -9.49 20.84
C ILE A 89 -11.93 -9.64 22.31
N PRO A 90 -11.19 -8.68 22.89
CA PRO A 90 -10.90 -8.66 24.32
C PRO A 90 -12.17 -8.35 25.14
N ARG A 91 -12.14 -8.76 26.41
CA ARG A 91 -13.28 -8.56 27.32
C ARG A 91 -13.60 -7.11 27.69
N ASP A 92 -12.63 -6.22 27.53
CA ASP A 92 -12.72 -4.77 27.80
C ASP A 92 -13.19 -3.95 26.59
N TRP A 93 -13.56 -4.62 25.48
CA TRP A 93 -14.19 -3.98 24.33
C TRP A 93 -15.70 -4.13 24.42
N GLU A 94 -16.39 -2.98 24.38
CA GLU A 94 -17.85 -2.95 24.37
C GLU A 94 -18.39 -3.38 22.99
N MET A 95 -19.53 -4.08 22.96
CA MET A 95 -20.14 -4.50 21.69
C MET A 95 -20.53 -3.32 20.79
N THR A 96 -20.80 -2.15 21.35
CA THR A 96 -21.02 -0.91 20.61
C THR A 96 -19.76 -0.45 19.85
N GLU A 97 -18.57 -0.64 20.44
CA GLU A 97 -17.29 -0.36 19.78
C GLU A 97 -17.07 -1.35 18.63
N VAL A 98 -17.34 -2.64 18.86
CA VAL A 98 -17.23 -3.67 17.82
C VAL A 98 -18.19 -3.39 16.66
N HIS A 99 -19.45 -3.04 16.93
CA HIS A 99 -20.38 -2.62 15.87
C HIS A 99 -19.87 -1.40 15.08
N SER A 100 -19.23 -0.45 15.76
CA SER A 100 -18.64 0.72 15.10
C SER A 100 -17.45 0.34 14.19
N ILE A 101 -16.65 -0.67 14.57
CA ILE A 101 -15.61 -1.22 13.70
C ILE A 101 -16.22 -1.76 12.39
N PHE A 102 -17.25 -2.62 12.52
CA PHE A 102 -17.93 -3.16 11.34
C PHE A 102 -18.66 -2.10 10.52
N GLN A 103 -19.13 -1.00 11.14
CA GLN A 103 -19.69 0.11 10.40
C GLN A 103 -18.63 0.81 9.53
N GLY A 104 -17.41 1.05 10.05
CA GLY A 104 -16.33 1.63 9.27
C GLY A 104 -15.92 0.77 8.07
N MET A 105 -15.87 -0.56 8.26
CA MET A 105 -15.64 -1.50 7.14
C MET A 105 -16.77 -1.43 6.11
N ARG A 106 -18.03 -1.44 6.56
CA ARG A 106 -19.20 -1.42 5.69
C ARG A 106 -19.24 -0.17 4.83
N ASP A 107 -19.06 1.00 5.44
CA ASP A 107 -19.11 2.28 4.73
C ASP A 107 -18.05 2.35 3.61
N LEU A 108 -16.84 1.80 3.87
CA LEU A 108 -15.82 1.69 2.83
C LEU A 108 -16.16 0.63 1.78
N ALA A 109 -16.64 -0.54 2.19
CA ALA A 109 -17.04 -1.63 1.31
C ALA A 109 -18.17 -1.21 0.34
N ASP A 110 -19.12 -0.42 0.83
CA ASP A 110 -20.25 0.10 0.04
C ASP A 110 -19.76 0.98 -1.14
N LEU A 111 -18.68 1.76 -0.94
CA LEU A 111 -18.08 2.56 -2.02
C LEU A 111 -17.55 1.71 -3.18
N PHE A 112 -17.13 0.48 -2.90
CA PHE A 112 -16.57 -0.44 -3.89
C PHE A 112 -17.53 -1.60 -4.26
N ASN A 113 -18.80 -1.55 -3.82
CA ASN A 113 -19.82 -2.59 -4.03
C ASN A 113 -19.35 -3.98 -3.59
N MET A 114 -18.81 -4.07 -2.38
CA MET A 114 -18.32 -5.32 -1.80
C MET A 114 -19.28 -5.90 -0.79
N ASP A 115 -19.35 -7.24 -0.73
CA ASP A 115 -20.14 -7.96 0.25
C ASP A 115 -19.26 -8.62 1.33
N LEU A 116 -19.67 -8.49 2.59
CA LEU A 116 -19.14 -9.32 3.68
C LEU A 116 -19.79 -10.73 3.58
N ILE A 117 -18.97 -11.73 3.26
CA ILE A 117 -19.48 -13.09 2.97
C ILE A 117 -19.22 -14.10 4.08
N GLY A 118 -18.53 -13.72 5.15
CA GLY A 118 -18.25 -14.63 6.25
C GLY A 118 -17.14 -14.13 7.17
N GLY A 119 -16.71 -15.01 8.05
CA GLY A 119 -15.65 -14.72 9.00
C GLY A 119 -15.73 -15.63 10.22
N ASP A 120 -14.99 -15.28 11.26
CA ASP A 120 -14.98 -15.98 12.54
C ASP A 120 -14.85 -14.98 13.68
N THR A 121 -15.40 -15.30 14.86
CA THR A 121 -15.34 -14.44 16.04
C THR A 121 -14.92 -15.26 17.26
N VAL A 122 -13.82 -14.84 17.86
CA VAL A 122 -13.28 -15.47 19.07
C VAL A 122 -13.01 -14.43 20.15
N SER A 123 -12.83 -14.85 21.39
CA SER A 123 -12.34 -13.99 22.45
C SER A 123 -10.82 -14.06 22.56
N GLY A 124 -10.16 -12.94 22.85
CA GLY A 124 -8.70 -12.86 22.98
C GLY A 124 -8.24 -11.91 24.08
N LYS A 125 -6.94 -11.63 24.10
CA LYS A 125 -6.34 -10.66 25.03
C LYS A 125 -6.21 -9.26 24.41
N GLU A 126 -6.09 -9.19 23.09
CA GLU A 126 -5.95 -7.96 22.30
C GLU A 126 -6.97 -8.01 21.17
N LEU A 127 -7.41 -6.85 20.72
CA LEU A 127 -8.22 -6.77 19.51
C LEU A 127 -7.34 -7.09 18.30
N VAL A 128 -7.70 -8.15 17.60
CA VAL A 128 -7.07 -8.55 16.35
C VAL A 128 -8.14 -8.67 15.28
N ILE A 129 -7.93 -8.01 14.17
CA ILE A 129 -8.79 -8.08 12.99
C ILE A 129 -7.96 -8.66 11.86
N SER A 130 -8.42 -9.74 11.26
CA SER A 130 -7.82 -10.32 10.06
C SER A 130 -8.84 -10.31 8.95
N ILE A 131 -8.52 -9.58 7.87
CA ILE A 131 -9.40 -9.42 6.71
C ILE A 131 -8.80 -10.19 5.54
N THR A 132 -9.64 -10.90 4.81
CA THR A 132 -9.31 -11.46 3.51
C THR A 132 -10.22 -10.81 2.49
N VAL A 133 -9.65 -10.19 1.47
CA VAL A 133 -10.39 -9.62 0.34
C VAL A 133 -10.22 -10.52 -0.87
N ILE A 134 -11.32 -10.73 -1.60
CA ILE A 134 -11.37 -11.47 -2.85
C ILE A 134 -11.90 -10.53 -3.93
N GLY A 135 -11.20 -10.49 -5.05
CA GLY A 135 -11.57 -9.67 -6.20
C GLY A 135 -11.23 -10.32 -7.52
N TYR A 136 -11.44 -9.60 -8.57
CA TYR A 136 -11.31 -10.08 -9.95
C TYR A 136 -10.44 -9.10 -10.76
N GLY A 137 -9.50 -9.66 -11.52
CA GLY A 137 -8.72 -8.94 -12.52
C GLY A 137 -9.00 -9.45 -13.93
N GLU A 138 -8.88 -8.57 -14.91
CA GLU A 138 -8.94 -8.96 -16.31
C GLU A 138 -7.67 -9.72 -16.69
N LYS A 139 -7.80 -10.80 -17.46
CA LYS A 139 -6.66 -11.57 -17.96
C LYS A 139 -5.67 -10.67 -18.67
N ASP A 140 -4.39 -10.90 -18.44
CA ASP A 140 -3.28 -10.11 -18.99
C ASP A 140 -3.28 -8.62 -18.56
N ARG A 141 -4.06 -8.24 -17.54
CA ARG A 141 -4.13 -6.87 -17.00
C ARG A 141 -3.81 -6.79 -15.52
N ILE A 142 -3.56 -7.91 -14.86
CA ILE A 142 -3.06 -7.92 -13.49
C ILE A 142 -1.73 -7.16 -13.46
N ARG A 143 -1.57 -6.32 -12.44
CA ARG A 143 -0.36 -5.54 -12.21
C ARG A 143 0.56 -6.32 -11.30
N TYR A 144 1.79 -6.45 -11.72
CA TYR A 144 2.83 -7.13 -10.95
C TYR A 144 4.01 -6.20 -10.72
N ARG A 145 4.66 -6.33 -9.59
CA ARG A 145 5.93 -5.65 -9.29
C ARG A 145 6.99 -5.94 -10.36
N SER A 146 6.93 -7.11 -11.00
CA SER A 146 7.91 -7.58 -12.00
C SER A 146 7.76 -7.01 -13.41
N LEU A 147 6.91 -5.99 -13.61
CA LEU A 147 6.63 -5.44 -14.94
C LEU A 147 7.47 -4.21 -15.32
N ALA A 148 8.31 -3.69 -14.42
CA ALA A 148 9.16 -2.54 -14.70
C ALA A 148 10.24 -2.85 -15.75
N GLN A 149 10.49 -1.93 -16.67
CA GLN A 149 11.49 -2.08 -17.71
C GLN A 149 12.32 -0.80 -17.87
N LYS A 150 13.56 -0.98 -18.35
CA LYS A 150 14.45 0.13 -18.65
C LYS A 150 13.78 1.21 -19.52
N GLY A 151 13.91 2.45 -19.10
CA GLY A 151 13.34 3.62 -19.78
C GLY A 151 11.93 3.99 -19.32
N ASP A 152 11.36 3.22 -18.39
CA ASP A 152 10.09 3.58 -17.76
C ASP A 152 10.26 4.80 -16.86
N ILE A 153 9.17 5.57 -16.72
CA ILE A 153 9.01 6.60 -15.72
C ILE A 153 8.56 5.92 -14.42
N VAL A 154 9.19 6.26 -13.30
CA VAL A 154 8.74 5.89 -11.96
C VAL A 154 7.82 7.00 -11.45
N PHE A 155 6.67 6.63 -10.90
CA PHE A 155 5.67 7.57 -10.39
C PHE A 155 5.10 7.15 -9.04
N VAL A 156 4.50 8.11 -8.34
CA VAL A 156 3.67 7.87 -7.16
C VAL A 156 2.36 8.62 -7.26
N THR A 157 1.33 8.14 -6.57
CA THR A 157 0.07 8.87 -6.36
C THR A 157 0.12 9.66 -5.06
N GLY A 158 -0.67 10.73 -4.94
CA GLY A 158 -0.86 11.52 -3.72
C GLY A 158 0.42 12.14 -3.15
N PHE A 159 0.43 12.30 -1.83
CA PHE A 159 1.57 12.79 -1.04
C PHE A 159 2.06 11.70 -0.09
N LEU A 160 3.37 11.67 0.18
CA LEU A 160 3.99 10.68 1.04
C LEU A 160 4.35 11.23 2.42
N GLY A 161 4.26 10.36 3.44
CA GLY A 161 4.52 10.68 4.84
C GLY A 161 3.34 11.30 5.58
N ASP A 162 2.20 11.50 4.91
CA ASP A 162 1.01 12.12 5.48
C ASP A 162 0.43 11.29 6.63
N SER A 163 0.41 9.97 6.52
CA SER A 163 -0.04 9.06 7.58
C SER A 163 0.80 9.20 8.84
N GLN A 164 2.13 9.24 8.69
CA GLN A 164 3.06 9.40 9.81
C GLN A 164 2.95 10.79 10.45
N ALA A 165 2.73 11.84 9.67
CA ALA A 165 2.44 13.18 10.19
C ALA A 165 1.14 13.18 11.01
N GLY A 166 0.11 12.49 10.55
CA GLY A 166 -1.16 12.32 11.28
C GLY A 166 -0.99 11.60 12.60
N LEU A 167 -0.27 10.49 12.61
CA LEU A 167 0.07 9.75 13.84
C LEU A 167 0.89 10.60 14.82
N TYR A 168 1.86 11.34 14.31
CA TYR A 168 2.66 12.25 15.12
C TYR A 168 1.79 13.32 15.80
N ILE A 169 0.88 13.94 15.06
CA ILE A 169 -0.05 14.97 15.59
C ILE A 169 -0.97 14.38 16.68
N LEU A 170 -1.44 13.14 16.51
CA LEU A 170 -2.27 12.45 17.52
C LEU A 170 -1.52 12.19 18.81
N ASN A 171 -0.24 11.84 18.72
CA ASN A 171 0.63 11.57 19.87
C ASN A 171 1.24 12.83 20.50
N HIS A 172 1.27 13.96 19.78
CA HIS A 172 1.86 15.23 20.23
C HIS A 172 0.85 16.37 20.07
N PRO A 173 -0.09 16.51 21.02
CA PRO A 173 -1.10 17.56 20.93
C PRO A 173 -0.47 18.97 20.82
N GLY A 174 -0.95 19.76 19.86
CA GLY A 174 -0.42 21.08 19.57
C GLY A 174 -1.22 21.79 18.49
N ASN A 175 -0.76 22.98 18.11
CA ASN A 175 -1.34 23.75 17.02
C ASN A 175 -0.57 23.45 15.73
N TYR A 176 -1.20 22.68 14.82
CA TYR A 176 -0.64 22.28 13.54
C TYR A 176 -1.49 22.80 12.38
N LYS A 177 -0.81 23.26 11.31
CA LYS A 177 -1.46 23.56 10.03
C LYS A 177 -2.04 22.27 9.45
N GLU A 178 -3.21 22.35 8.85
CA GLU A 178 -3.89 21.20 8.21
C GLU A 178 -4.01 19.96 9.11
N ARG A 179 -4.17 20.18 10.42
CA ARG A 179 -4.26 19.12 11.43
C ARG A 179 -5.28 18.04 11.08
N SER A 180 -6.46 18.44 10.64
CA SER A 180 -7.54 17.51 10.30
C SER A 180 -7.22 16.67 9.06
N TYR A 181 -6.54 17.26 8.07
CA TYR A 181 -6.09 16.56 6.87
C TYR A 181 -5.14 15.42 7.22
N PHE A 182 -4.05 15.70 7.96
CA PHE A 182 -3.06 14.67 8.32
C PHE A 182 -3.67 13.56 9.20
N ILE A 183 -4.49 13.93 10.19
CA ILE A 183 -5.17 12.95 11.04
C ILE A 183 -6.08 12.05 10.17
N ASN A 184 -6.82 12.62 9.23
CA ASN A 184 -7.69 11.85 8.35
C ASN A 184 -6.90 10.91 7.45
N LYS A 185 -5.75 11.34 6.93
CA LYS A 185 -4.84 10.48 6.14
C LYS A 185 -4.36 9.28 6.93
N HIS A 186 -4.07 9.43 8.22
CA HIS A 186 -3.71 8.32 9.10
C HIS A 186 -4.90 7.42 9.44
N GLN A 187 -6.05 7.99 9.77
CA GLN A 187 -7.20 7.25 10.28
C GLN A 187 -8.10 6.65 9.20
N MET A 188 -8.21 7.32 8.06
CA MET A 188 -9.10 6.96 6.96
C MET A 188 -8.39 7.11 5.60
N PRO A 189 -7.31 6.35 5.34
CA PRO A 189 -6.65 6.36 4.04
C PRO A 189 -7.64 5.90 2.97
N PHE A 190 -7.57 6.50 1.78
CA PHE A 190 -8.46 6.14 0.67
C PHE A 190 -7.68 5.33 -0.38
N PRO A 191 -7.95 4.01 -0.53
CA PRO A 191 -7.23 3.15 -1.47
C PRO A 191 -7.49 3.55 -2.92
N ARG A 192 -6.49 3.46 -3.76
CA ARG A 192 -6.48 3.94 -5.15
C ARG A 192 -7.08 2.95 -6.17
N VAL A 193 -8.12 2.20 -5.76
CA VAL A 193 -8.74 1.14 -6.56
C VAL A 193 -9.22 1.66 -7.92
N ASP A 194 -10.02 2.74 -7.95
CA ASP A 194 -10.58 3.25 -9.21
C ASP A 194 -9.51 3.76 -10.16
N PHE A 195 -8.47 4.41 -9.63
CA PHE A 195 -7.31 4.82 -10.44
C PHE A 195 -6.60 3.60 -11.05
N ALA A 196 -6.34 2.58 -10.24
CA ALA A 196 -5.65 1.36 -10.69
C ALA A 196 -6.47 0.60 -11.76
N LEU A 197 -7.78 0.50 -11.58
CA LEU A 197 -8.70 -0.07 -12.58
C LEU A 197 -8.70 0.77 -13.88
N GLY A 198 -8.66 2.09 -13.76
CA GLY A 198 -8.54 2.99 -14.93
C GLY A 198 -7.30 2.74 -15.78
N LEU A 199 -6.23 2.18 -15.19
CA LEU A 199 -5.01 1.82 -15.92
C LEU A 199 -5.17 0.58 -16.82
N GLU A 200 -6.31 -0.11 -16.82
CA GLU A 200 -6.57 -1.30 -17.64
C GLU A 200 -6.26 -1.07 -19.14
N SER A 201 -6.50 0.15 -19.64
CA SER A 201 -6.20 0.54 -21.02
C SER A 201 -4.69 0.59 -21.35
N LEU A 202 -3.81 0.59 -20.34
CA LEU A 202 -2.36 0.55 -20.49
C LEU A 202 -1.89 -0.92 -20.44
N LEU A 203 -1.17 -1.33 -21.48
CA LEU A 203 -0.73 -2.73 -21.60
C LEU A 203 0.25 -3.15 -20.50
N ARG A 204 1.15 -2.26 -20.08
CA ARG A 204 2.19 -2.55 -19.11
C ARG A 204 2.34 -1.41 -18.10
N VAL A 205 2.07 -1.72 -16.86
CA VAL A 205 2.31 -0.85 -15.70
C VAL A 205 2.75 -1.78 -14.56
N SER A 206 3.90 -1.52 -13.93
CA SER A 206 4.22 -2.12 -12.64
C SER A 206 3.57 -1.30 -11.56
N LEU A 207 2.97 -1.93 -10.57
CA LEU A 207 2.41 -1.27 -9.39
C LEU A 207 2.86 -1.98 -8.11
N ASN A 208 2.91 -1.20 -7.05
CA ASN A 208 3.00 -1.60 -5.65
C ASN A 208 2.26 -0.55 -4.81
N ASP A 209 1.62 -0.92 -3.73
CA ASP A 209 1.10 0.06 -2.79
C ASP A 209 2.19 0.50 -1.80
N ILE A 210 2.01 1.66 -1.16
CA ILE A 210 2.98 2.19 -0.20
C ILE A 210 2.45 1.94 1.21
N SER A 211 2.79 0.76 1.73
CA SER A 211 2.42 0.28 3.06
C SER A 211 3.55 0.43 4.09
N ASP A 212 4.80 0.18 3.71
CA ASP A 212 5.98 0.23 4.58
C ASP A 212 6.93 1.41 4.30
N GLY A 213 6.63 2.19 3.27
CA GLY A 213 7.39 3.36 2.83
C GLY A 213 8.08 3.18 1.50
N ILE A 214 8.19 4.28 0.73
CA ILE A 214 8.67 4.25 -0.65
C ILE A 214 10.02 3.56 -0.84
N ALA A 215 10.91 3.62 0.16
CA ALA A 215 12.20 2.95 0.09
C ALA A 215 12.06 1.43 0.05
N SER A 216 11.11 0.86 0.80
CA SER A 216 10.78 -0.57 0.77
C SER A 216 10.20 -0.95 -0.59
N GLU A 217 9.12 -0.27 -0.98
CA GLU A 217 8.33 -0.62 -2.15
C GLU A 217 9.10 -0.44 -3.47
N ALA A 218 9.97 0.57 -3.55
CA ALA A 218 10.85 0.75 -4.69
C ALA A 218 11.83 -0.42 -4.85
N ASN A 219 12.40 -0.91 -3.74
CA ASN A 219 13.30 -2.07 -3.77
C ASN A 219 12.55 -3.32 -4.21
N GLU A 220 11.32 -3.54 -3.78
CA GLU A 220 10.50 -4.68 -4.18
C GLU A 220 10.21 -4.69 -5.70
N ILE A 221 9.89 -3.53 -6.29
CA ILE A 221 9.74 -3.41 -7.75
C ILE A 221 11.08 -3.66 -8.45
N ALA A 222 12.19 -3.08 -7.94
CA ALA A 222 13.52 -3.25 -8.52
C ALA A 222 13.96 -4.72 -8.52
N GLU A 223 13.80 -5.40 -7.38
CA GLU A 223 14.12 -6.81 -7.19
C GLU A 223 13.25 -7.71 -8.09
N ALA A 224 11.92 -7.55 -8.03
CA ALA A 224 10.98 -8.36 -8.80
C ALA A 224 11.14 -8.20 -10.32
N SER A 225 11.53 -7.01 -10.77
CA SER A 225 11.75 -6.69 -12.19
C SER A 225 13.19 -6.89 -12.66
N ASN A 226 14.13 -7.15 -11.74
CA ASN A 226 15.56 -7.24 -12.01
C ASN A 226 16.11 -6.01 -12.78
N VAL A 227 15.77 -4.81 -12.27
CA VAL A 227 16.18 -3.51 -12.83
C VAL A 227 16.77 -2.63 -11.72
N THR A 228 17.32 -1.47 -12.10
CA THR A 228 17.65 -0.43 -11.14
C THR A 228 16.63 0.70 -11.26
N LEU A 229 16.02 1.09 -10.15
CA LEU A 229 15.23 2.31 -10.06
C LEU A 229 16.12 3.47 -9.60
N VAL A 230 15.98 4.62 -10.23
CA VAL A 230 16.59 5.87 -9.77
C VAL A 230 15.47 6.79 -9.33
N LEU A 231 15.44 7.14 -8.05
CA LEU A 231 14.49 8.09 -7.47
C LEU A 231 15.15 9.47 -7.36
N GLU A 232 14.44 10.50 -7.78
CA GLU A 232 14.83 11.90 -7.66
C GLU A 232 14.21 12.48 -6.40
N GLU A 233 14.96 12.60 -5.31
CA GLU A 233 14.44 12.97 -3.98
C GLU A 233 13.61 14.25 -3.99
N ALA A 234 14.04 15.25 -4.77
CA ALA A 234 13.35 16.54 -4.87
C ALA A 234 11.95 16.43 -5.50
N ASN A 235 11.69 15.38 -6.27
CA ASN A 235 10.43 15.15 -6.96
C ASN A 235 9.43 14.32 -6.14
N ILE A 236 9.87 13.71 -5.02
CA ILE A 236 8.96 12.95 -4.15
C ILE A 236 7.98 13.92 -3.48
N PRO A 237 6.68 13.80 -3.78
CA PRO A 237 5.69 14.78 -3.34
C PRO A 237 5.39 14.65 -1.85
N VAL A 238 5.35 15.79 -1.16
CA VAL A 238 4.86 15.93 0.21
C VAL A 238 3.83 17.04 0.27
N HIS A 239 2.90 16.96 1.22
CA HIS A 239 1.89 18.00 1.39
C HIS A 239 2.53 19.38 1.71
N PRO A 240 2.04 20.51 1.17
CA PRO A 240 2.63 21.84 1.41
C PRO A 240 2.79 22.22 2.89
N ALA A 241 1.88 21.78 3.76
CA ALA A 241 1.99 22.01 5.19
C ALA A 241 2.99 21.10 5.91
N PHE A 242 3.72 20.26 5.19
CA PHE A 242 4.73 19.36 5.75
C PHE A 242 5.95 20.14 6.28
N ASP A 243 6.17 21.36 5.79
CA ASP A 243 7.24 22.28 6.18
C ASP A 243 7.23 22.67 7.69
N GLN A 244 6.09 22.48 8.37
CA GLN A 244 5.96 22.75 9.79
C GLN A 244 6.68 21.74 10.69
N PHE A 245 7.02 20.57 10.18
CA PHE A 245 7.68 19.51 10.94
C PHE A 245 9.22 19.63 10.86
N ASN A 246 9.91 19.01 11.82
CA ASN A 246 11.38 18.96 11.81
C ASN A 246 11.90 18.29 10.52
N PRO A 247 12.92 18.85 9.82
CA PRO A 247 13.43 18.31 8.57
C PRO A 247 13.83 16.84 8.61
N LYS A 248 14.36 16.36 9.75
CA LYS A 248 14.68 14.93 9.92
C LYS A 248 13.43 14.06 9.94
N LEU A 249 12.35 14.54 10.57
CA LEU A 249 11.05 13.83 10.56
C LEU A 249 10.45 13.84 9.14
N GLN A 250 10.48 14.99 8.47
CA GLN A 250 10.01 15.09 7.08
C GLN A 250 10.69 14.07 6.18
N TYR A 251 12.03 13.99 6.23
CA TYR A 251 12.80 13.03 5.44
C TYR A 251 12.43 11.57 5.80
N ASN A 252 12.40 11.25 7.10
CA ASN A 252 12.09 9.90 7.55
C ASN A 252 10.68 9.46 7.14
N TRP A 253 9.68 10.33 7.31
CA TRP A 253 8.30 10.01 6.95
C TRP A 253 8.11 9.89 5.44
N LYS A 254 8.72 10.81 4.67
CA LYS A 254 8.70 10.77 3.20
C LYS A 254 9.31 9.49 2.63
N MET A 255 10.42 9.02 3.21
CA MET A 255 11.20 7.91 2.64
C MET A 255 10.85 6.55 3.24
N PHE A 256 10.56 6.52 4.53
CA PHE A 256 10.42 5.29 5.31
C PHE A 256 9.10 5.22 6.10
N GLY A 257 8.22 6.20 5.92
CA GLY A 257 6.91 6.22 6.58
C GLY A 257 5.96 5.26 5.91
N GLY A 258 5.41 4.35 6.68
CA GLY A 258 4.39 3.43 6.21
C GLY A 258 2.97 3.98 6.31
N GLU A 259 2.03 3.17 5.81
CA GLU A 259 0.58 3.36 5.89
C GLU A 259 0.03 4.57 5.10
N ASP A 260 0.74 5.06 4.09
CA ASP A 260 0.20 6.10 3.19
C ASP A 260 -0.87 5.53 2.25
N PHE A 261 -0.79 4.22 1.92
CA PHE A 261 -1.70 3.50 1.03
C PHE A 261 -1.95 4.24 -0.29
N GLU A 262 -0.91 4.92 -0.76
CA GLU A 262 -0.80 5.44 -2.11
C GLU A 262 -0.18 4.37 -3.01
N LEU A 263 -0.17 4.58 -4.33
CA LEU A 263 0.46 3.65 -5.27
C LEU A 263 1.80 4.20 -5.78
N MET A 264 2.78 3.33 -5.84
CA MET A 264 4.00 3.51 -6.59
C MET A 264 3.98 2.62 -7.83
N GLY A 265 4.52 3.09 -8.94
CA GLY A 265 4.60 2.25 -10.12
C GLY A 265 5.55 2.73 -11.18
N THR A 266 5.62 1.96 -12.27
CA THR A 266 6.37 2.33 -13.47
C THR A 266 5.51 2.21 -14.72
N VAL A 267 5.73 3.10 -15.69
CA VAL A 267 5.00 3.13 -16.96
C VAL A 267 5.95 3.48 -18.10
N PRO A 268 5.78 2.88 -19.30
CA PRO A 268 6.54 3.30 -20.48
C PRO A 268 6.37 4.80 -20.76
N LYS A 269 7.45 5.50 -21.07
CA LYS A 269 7.42 6.94 -21.35
C LYS A 269 6.36 7.33 -22.38
N LYS A 270 6.12 6.50 -23.40
CA LYS A 270 5.08 6.74 -24.43
C LYS A 270 3.64 6.73 -23.91
N ASP A 271 3.40 6.09 -22.75
CA ASP A 271 2.07 5.95 -22.16
C ASP A 271 1.84 6.96 -21.02
N TRP A 272 2.83 7.81 -20.70
CA TRP A 272 2.77 8.78 -19.61
C TRP A 272 1.57 9.74 -19.70
N ASP A 273 1.36 10.35 -20.87
CA ASP A 273 0.25 11.29 -21.07
C ASP A 273 -1.12 10.62 -20.90
N LYS A 274 -1.24 9.34 -21.28
CA LYS A 274 -2.47 8.56 -21.06
C LYS A 274 -2.69 8.31 -19.57
N LEU A 275 -1.62 8.00 -18.83
CA LEU A 275 -1.69 7.81 -17.38
C LEU A 275 -2.15 9.10 -16.69
N LEU A 276 -1.64 10.27 -17.09
CA LEU A 276 -2.08 11.56 -16.55
C LEU A 276 -3.57 11.82 -16.81
N LEU A 277 -4.09 11.50 -17.99
CA LEU A 277 -5.53 11.62 -18.29
C LEU A 277 -6.38 10.69 -17.43
N ILE A 278 -5.89 9.49 -17.11
CA ILE A 278 -6.57 8.56 -16.20
C ILE A 278 -6.55 9.12 -14.78
N ALA A 279 -5.42 9.67 -14.34
CA ALA A 279 -5.27 10.29 -13.03
C ALA A 279 -6.24 11.47 -12.84
N GLU A 280 -6.34 12.35 -13.83
CA GLU A 280 -7.28 13.47 -13.85
C GLU A 280 -8.74 13.00 -13.73
N ARG A 281 -9.15 11.99 -14.49
CA ARG A 281 -10.51 11.43 -14.45
C ARG A 281 -10.88 10.83 -13.08
N ASN A 282 -9.88 10.32 -12.36
CA ASN A 282 -10.05 9.73 -11.03
C ASN A 282 -9.76 10.73 -9.89
N ASN A 283 -9.48 11.99 -10.23
CA ASN A 283 -9.08 13.01 -9.27
C ASN A 283 -7.92 12.58 -8.36
N VAL A 284 -6.92 11.94 -8.95
CA VAL A 284 -5.70 11.45 -8.28
C VAL A 284 -4.51 12.24 -8.76
N GLN A 285 -3.77 12.84 -7.82
CA GLN A 285 -2.49 13.44 -8.15
C GLN A 285 -1.47 12.33 -8.48
N VAL A 286 -0.75 12.47 -9.59
CA VAL A 286 0.36 11.58 -9.97
C VAL A 286 1.59 12.41 -10.24
N THR A 287 2.70 12.01 -9.64
CA THR A 287 3.98 12.71 -9.73
C THR A 287 5.07 11.78 -10.27
N PRO A 288 5.79 12.17 -11.35
CA PRO A 288 6.96 11.43 -11.78
C PRO A 288 8.10 11.70 -10.79
N ILE A 289 8.68 10.63 -10.23
CA ILE A 289 9.68 10.71 -9.18
C ILE A 289 11.01 10.08 -9.57
N GLY A 290 11.16 9.64 -10.82
CA GLY A 290 12.38 9.00 -11.26
C GLY A 290 12.22 8.17 -12.53
N TYR A 291 13.14 7.27 -12.75
CA TYR A 291 13.20 6.44 -13.96
C TYR A 291 13.85 5.08 -13.72
N VAL A 292 13.60 4.15 -14.63
CA VAL A 292 14.17 2.80 -14.61
C VAL A 292 15.39 2.72 -15.52
N THR A 293 16.48 2.13 -15.01
CA THR A 293 17.72 1.90 -15.76
C THR A 293 18.22 0.46 -15.62
N SER A 294 19.13 0.03 -16.47
CA SER A 294 19.85 -1.24 -16.36
C SER A 294 21.37 -1.03 -16.35
N LYS A 295 21.83 0.20 -16.12
CA LYS A 295 23.26 0.57 -16.17
C LYS A 295 23.99 0.40 -14.83
N GLN A 296 23.26 0.09 -13.78
CA GLN A 296 23.74 -0.03 -12.40
C GLN A 296 23.51 -1.46 -11.89
N GLU A 297 23.70 -1.66 -10.59
CA GLU A 297 23.41 -2.93 -9.92
C GLU A 297 21.91 -3.29 -10.05
N LEU A 298 21.62 -4.40 -10.71
CA LEU A 298 20.26 -4.86 -10.93
C LEU A 298 19.60 -5.28 -9.60
N GLY A 299 18.29 -5.08 -9.48
CA GLY A 299 17.56 -5.35 -8.24
C GLY A 299 17.86 -4.34 -7.14
N SER A 300 18.22 -3.09 -7.47
CA SER A 300 18.56 -2.06 -6.49
C SER A 300 17.88 -0.73 -6.77
N VAL A 301 17.84 0.13 -5.76
CA VAL A 301 17.32 1.50 -5.86
C VAL A 301 18.44 2.48 -5.54
N LEU A 302 18.51 3.52 -6.35
CA LEU A 302 19.40 4.66 -6.14
C LEU A 302 18.56 5.90 -5.87
N ILE A 303 19.05 6.77 -4.98
CA ILE A 303 18.46 8.07 -4.72
C ILE A 303 19.40 9.18 -5.25
N ASP A 304 18.86 10.05 -6.06
CA ASP A 304 19.48 11.31 -6.46
C ASP A 304 18.99 12.43 -5.55
N ASN A 305 19.85 12.87 -4.64
CA ASN A 305 19.60 13.94 -3.67
C ASN A 305 20.09 15.31 -4.17
N GLY A 306 20.41 15.44 -5.48
CA GLY A 306 20.96 16.64 -6.08
C GLY A 306 22.46 16.88 -5.79
N SER A 307 23.12 16.00 -5.02
CA SER A 307 24.57 15.95 -4.95
C SER A 307 25.08 15.14 -6.15
N ASN A 308 26.10 15.55 -6.82
CA ASN A 308 26.63 14.89 -8.02
C ASN A 308 26.93 13.37 -7.88
N LYS A 309 26.43 12.73 -6.84
CA LYS A 309 26.61 11.30 -6.54
C LYS A 309 25.27 10.69 -6.13
N MET A 310 24.86 9.67 -6.86
CA MET A 310 23.73 8.83 -6.48
C MET A 310 24.13 7.92 -5.30
N GLU A 311 23.25 7.78 -4.35
CA GLU A 311 23.45 6.90 -3.19
C GLU A 311 22.50 5.71 -3.28
N ARG A 312 22.92 4.56 -2.74
CA ARG A 312 22.06 3.39 -2.66
C ARG A 312 20.97 3.67 -1.61
N LEU A 313 19.72 3.43 -1.97
CA LEU A 313 18.60 3.46 -1.06
C LEU A 313 18.27 2.03 -0.65
N ASP A 314 18.69 1.66 0.56
CA ASP A 314 18.42 0.33 1.08
C ASP A 314 16.94 0.14 1.41
N LYS A 315 16.49 -1.12 1.35
CA LYS A 315 15.15 -1.53 1.79
C LYS A 315 15.03 -1.27 3.30
N LYS A 316 14.44 -0.14 3.64
CA LYS A 316 14.16 0.29 5.01
C LYS A 316 12.72 0.78 5.06
N GLY A 317 11.97 0.31 6.03
CA GLY A 317 10.58 0.64 6.27
C GLY A 317 10.16 0.09 7.62
N TYR A 318 8.86 0.02 7.85
CA TYR A 318 8.33 -0.65 9.01
C TYR A 318 8.64 -2.15 8.92
N ASN A 319 9.01 -2.78 10.05
CA ASN A 319 9.30 -4.21 10.10
C ASN A 319 8.81 -4.77 11.45
N HIS A 320 7.81 -5.65 11.40
CA HIS A 320 7.17 -6.24 12.58
C HIS A 320 8.11 -7.09 13.44
N LEU A 321 9.17 -7.68 12.88
CA LEU A 321 10.08 -8.58 13.59
C LEU A 321 11.45 -7.94 13.92
N SER A 322 11.66 -6.67 13.56
CA SER A 322 12.88 -5.96 13.98
C SER A 322 12.82 -5.70 15.49
N ARG A 323 13.78 -6.29 16.22
CA ARG A 323 13.96 -6.08 17.65
C ARG A 323 14.97 -4.98 17.91
#